data_35db515ad628482055e3320f0f333014
#
_entry.id   35db515ad628482055e3320f0f333014
#
_cell.length_a   1.000
_cell.length_b   1.000
_cell.length_c   1.000
_cell.angle_alpha   90.00
_cell.angle_beta   90.00
_cell.angle_gamma   90.00
#
_symmetry.space_group_name_H-M   'P 1'
#
loop_
_entity.id
_entity.type
_entity.pdbx_description
1 polymer ?
#
loop_
_entity_poly.entity_id
_entity_poly.type
_entity_poly.pdbx_seq_one_letter_code
_entity_poly.pdbx_strand_id
1 'polypeptide(L)'
;MSENKLQLSVVTPERLVLTEEVDQVNVPGVEGDLGILYDHAPILTTMRPGRFSYELLGEKGKETIHMIISGGYLEVTSNRVIVLAEAVEFLDEIDKKRAKASLVKAEEALANTDLSDDEFAEAQDRLFRAIARLEPTEMN
;
A
#
# COMPACT_ATOMS: atom_id res chain seq x y z
N MET A 1 -5.90 -27.03 -4.90
CA MET A 1 -4.97 -26.46 -5.84
C MET A 1 -5.49 -25.12 -6.37
N SER A 2 -4.68 -24.11 -6.28
CA SER A 2 -5.10 -22.78 -6.67
C SER A 2 -4.80 -22.53 -8.13
N GLU A 3 -5.81 -22.61 -8.95
CA GLU A 3 -5.76 -22.16 -10.32
C GLU A 3 -6.12 -20.66 -10.37
N ASN A 4 -5.56 -19.95 -11.33
CA ASN A 4 -5.85 -18.53 -11.54
C ASN A 4 -5.54 -17.66 -10.33
N LYS A 5 -4.47 -17.97 -9.62
CA LYS A 5 -3.99 -17.20 -8.49
C LYS A 5 -2.72 -16.42 -8.83
N LEU A 6 -2.57 -15.30 -8.15
CA LEU A 6 -1.33 -14.52 -8.16
C LEU A 6 -0.47 -14.94 -6.98
N GLN A 7 0.84 -14.97 -7.18
CA GLN A 7 1.76 -15.15 -6.08
C GLN A 7 2.25 -13.77 -5.63
N LEU A 8 1.83 -13.35 -4.45
CA LEU A 8 2.19 -12.05 -3.89
C LEU A 8 3.36 -12.19 -2.93
N SER A 9 4.37 -11.35 -3.10
CA SER A 9 5.45 -11.19 -2.13
C SER A 9 5.56 -9.71 -1.76
N VAL A 10 5.57 -9.44 -0.47
CA VAL A 10 5.77 -8.08 0.06
C VAL A 10 7.07 -8.06 0.86
N VAL A 11 7.98 -7.21 0.45
CA VAL A 11 9.34 -7.15 0.98
C VAL A 11 9.67 -5.72 1.42
N THR A 12 10.30 -5.59 2.59
CA THR A 12 10.90 -4.34 3.04
C THR A 12 12.42 -4.53 3.15
N PRO A 13 13.19 -3.45 3.35
CA PRO A 13 14.63 -3.60 3.53
C PRO A 13 15.04 -4.50 4.71
N GLU A 14 14.17 -4.60 5.72
CA GLU A 14 14.47 -5.40 6.92
C GLU A 14 14.09 -6.87 6.76
N ARG A 15 13.04 -7.17 5.98
CA ARG A 15 12.54 -8.55 5.94
C ARG A 15 11.56 -8.81 4.80
N LEU A 16 11.34 -10.08 4.53
CA LEU A 16 10.19 -10.55 3.76
C LEU A 16 8.96 -10.49 4.68
N VAL A 17 8.00 -9.64 4.36
CA VAL A 17 6.80 -9.44 5.19
C VAL A 17 5.82 -10.59 5.02
N LEU A 18 5.53 -10.96 3.76
CA LEU A 18 4.65 -12.09 3.47
C LEU A 18 4.89 -12.62 2.05
N THR A 19 4.52 -13.87 1.86
CA THR A 19 4.36 -14.49 0.54
C THR A 19 3.06 -15.28 0.60
N GLU A 20 2.16 -15.02 -0.33
CA GLU A 20 0.83 -15.64 -0.30
C GLU A 20 0.24 -15.75 -1.70
N GLU A 21 -0.56 -16.78 -1.93
CA GLU A 21 -1.37 -16.90 -3.14
C GLU A 21 -2.65 -16.09 -2.94
N VAL A 22 -2.94 -15.19 -3.87
CA VAL A 22 -4.06 -14.24 -3.74
C VAL A 22 -4.85 -14.19 -5.03
N ASP A 23 -6.06 -13.65 -4.96
CA ASP A 23 -6.93 -13.53 -6.14
C ASP A 23 -6.82 -12.16 -6.80
N GLN A 24 -6.55 -11.13 -6.02
CA GLN A 24 -6.40 -9.77 -6.54
C GLN A 24 -5.49 -8.97 -5.63
N VAL A 25 -4.75 -8.04 -6.23
CA VAL A 25 -3.90 -7.10 -5.49
C VAL A 25 -4.30 -5.69 -5.90
N ASN A 26 -4.52 -4.82 -4.92
CA ASN A 26 -4.87 -3.42 -5.15
C ASN A 26 -3.75 -2.53 -4.65
N VAL A 27 -3.24 -1.67 -5.51
CA VAL A 27 -1.97 -0.97 -5.30
C VAL A 27 -2.14 0.54 -5.49
N PRO A 28 -1.58 1.37 -4.59
CA PRO A 28 -1.58 2.83 -4.78
C PRO A 28 -0.43 3.24 -5.73
N GLY A 29 -0.65 3.10 -7.03
CA GLY A 29 0.33 3.52 -8.02
C GLY A 29 0.50 5.03 -8.06
N VAL A 30 1.68 5.50 -8.48
CA VAL A 30 1.98 6.94 -8.58
C VAL A 30 1.02 7.63 -9.55
N GLU A 31 0.63 6.96 -10.61
CA GLU A 31 -0.27 7.50 -11.63
C GLU A 31 -1.74 7.14 -11.40
N GLY A 32 -2.05 6.48 -10.30
CA GLY A 32 -3.41 6.06 -9.97
C GLY A 32 -3.43 4.66 -9.40
N ASP A 33 -4.55 4.31 -8.78
CA ASP A 33 -4.71 2.99 -8.18
C ASP A 33 -4.78 1.91 -9.26
N LEU A 34 -4.14 0.78 -8.99
CA LEU A 34 -4.08 -0.36 -9.89
C LEU A 34 -4.72 -1.58 -9.26
N GLY A 35 -5.54 -2.29 -10.02
CA GLY A 35 -6.04 -3.59 -9.64
C GLY A 35 -5.35 -4.67 -10.47
N ILE A 36 -4.66 -5.58 -9.83
CA ILE A 36 -3.90 -6.64 -10.49
C ILE A 36 -4.67 -7.95 -10.34
N LEU A 37 -5.03 -8.53 -11.46
CA LEU A 37 -5.73 -9.81 -11.53
C LEU A 37 -4.86 -10.84 -12.25
N TYR A 38 -5.30 -12.09 -12.22
CA TYR A 38 -4.62 -13.18 -12.93
C TYR A 38 -4.43 -12.82 -14.41
N ASP A 39 -3.28 -13.15 -14.95
CA ASP A 39 -2.87 -12.85 -16.33
C ASP A 39 -2.73 -11.35 -16.63
N HIS A 40 -2.58 -10.52 -15.63
CA HIS A 40 -2.29 -9.11 -15.84
C HIS A 40 -0.99 -8.96 -16.64
N ALA A 41 -0.99 -8.01 -17.58
CA ALA A 41 0.20 -7.70 -18.37
C ALA A 41 1.38 -7.31 -17.47
N PRO A 42 2.61 -7.62 -17.85
CA PRO A 42 3.77 -7.19 -17.08
C PRO A 42 3.79 -5.69 -16.86
N ILE A 43 4.12 -5.28 -15.65
CA ILE A 43 4.23 -3.87 -15.30
C ILE A 43 5.31 -3.67 -14.24
N LEU A 44 6.03 -2.57 -14.34
CA LEU A 44 6.95 -2.09 -13.32
C LEU A 44 6.62 -0.64 -13.08
N THR A 45 6.24 -0.31 -11.86
CA THR A 45 5.84 1.06 -11.51
C THR A 45 6.23 1.41 -10.09
N THR A 46 6.27 2.70 -9.81
CA THR A 46 6.44 3.19 -8.44
C THR A 46 5.08 3.30 -7.76
N MET A 47 5.10 3.19 -6.44
CA MET A 47 3.91 3.35 -5.60
C MET A 47 4.06 4.60 -4.75
N ARG A 48 2.94 5.33 -4.57
CA ARG A 48 2.89 6.41 -3.59
C ARG A 48 2.59 5.83 -2.21
N PRO A 49 2.91 6.55 -1.13
CA PRO A 49 2.44 6.14 0.19
C PRO A 49 0.91 6.05 0.19
N GLY A 50 0.38 4.94 0.67
CA GLY A 50 -1.05 4.75 0.64
C GLY A 50 -1.48 3.37 1.09
N ARG A 51 -2.74 3.08 0.85
CA ARG A 51 -3.34 1.81 1.22
C ARG A 51 -3.14 0.78 0.12
N PHE A 52 -2.58 -0.33 0.51
CA PHE A 52 -2.41 -1.53 -0.30
C PHE A 52 -3.35 -2.61 0.25
N SER A 53 -3.95 -3.40 -0.62
CA SER A 53 -4.75 -4.52 -0.16
C SER A 53 -4.63 -5.71 -1.10
N TYR A 54 -4.98 -6.88 -0.59
CA TYR A 54 -5.13 -8.06 -1.43
C TYR A 54 -6.37 -8.85 -1.01
N GLU A 55 -6.90 -9.59 -1.94
CA GLU A 55 -8.16 -10.28 -1.78
C GLU A 55 -7.97 -11.78 -1.89
N LEU A 56 -8.60 -12.50 -1.00
CA LEU A 56 -8.62 -13.96 -0.96
C LEU A 56 -10.06 -14.43 -1.16
N LEU A 57 -10.29 -15.27 -2.16
CA LEU A 57 -11.59 -15.92 -2.37
C LEU A 57 -11.54 -17.30 -1.74
N GLY A 58 -12.42 -17.55 -0.79
CA GLY A 58 -12.53 -18.83 -0.13
C GLY A 58 -13.96 -19.35 -0.14
N GLU A 59 -14.16 -20.53 0.44
CA GLU A 59 -15.47 -21.16 0.53
C GLU A 59 -16.49 -20.30 1.26
N LYS A 60 -16.03 -19.46 2.18
CA LYS A 60 -16.87 -18.58 2.99
C LYS A 60 -17.05 -17.18 2.41
N GLY A 61 -16.53 -16.94 1.20
CA GLY A 61 -16.62 -15.65 0.52
C GLY A 61 -15.27 -14.96 0.42
N LYS A 62 -15.32 -13.66 0.17
CA LYS A 62 -14.14 -12.83 -0.05
C LYS A 62 -13.62 -12.24 1.25
N GLU A 63 -12.31 -12.35 1.45
CA GLU A 63 -11.60 -11.68 2.54
C GLU A 63 -10.63 -10.67 1.93
N THR A 64 -10.61 -9.46 2.45
CA THR A 64 -9.67 -8.42 2.00
C THR A 64 -8.76 -8.03 3.16
N ILE A 65 -7.46 -8.12 2.92
CA ILE A 65 -6.45 -7.74 3.92
C ILE A 65 -5.85 -6.40 3.50
N HIS A 66 -5.84 -5.45 4.42
CA HIS A 66 -5.37 -4.09 4.18
C HIS A 66 -4.06 -3.81 4.87
N MET A 67 -3.19 -3.09 4.18
CA MET A 67 -1.91 -2.63 4.72
C MET A 67 -1.69 -1.19 4.29
N ILE A 68 -0.90 -0.46 5.05
CA ILE A 68 -0.40 0.85 4.66
C ILE A 68 1.06 0.68 4.25
N ILE A 69 1.39 1.14 3.06
CA ILE A 69 2.77 1.14 2.59
C ILE A 69 3.28 2.58 2.48
N SER A 70 4.57 2.76 2.68
CA SER A 70 5.18 4.09 2.62
C SER A 70 5.90 4.35 1.31
N GLY A 71 5.37 3.80 0.22
CA GLY A 71 5.96 3.96 -1.10
C GLY A 71 6.84 2.77 -1.47
N GLY A 72 7.38 2.79 -2.68
CA GLY A 72 8.23 1.73 -3.17
C GLY A 72 7.95 1.38 -4.61
N TYR A 73 8.17 0.12 -4.95
CA TYR A 73 8.04 -0.38 -6.32
C TYR A 73 7.15 -1.59 -6.39
N LEU A 74 6.44 -1.70 -7.49
CA LEU A 74 5.61 -2.85 -7.84
C LEU A 74 6.12 -3.46 -9.13
N GLU A 75 6.33 -4.77 -9.12
CA GLU A 75 6.63 -5.53 -10.33
C GLU A 75 5.63 -6.65 -10.50
N VAL A 76 5.04 -6.75 -11.69
CA VAL A 76 4.14 -7.85 -12.04
C VAL A 76 4.70 -8.57 -13.26
N THR A 77 4.93 -9.87 -13.13
CA THR A 77 5.44 -10.70 -14.22
C THR A 77 4.96 -12.13 -14.02
N SER A 78 4.31 -12.70 -15.05
CA SER A 78 3.91 -14.12 -15.04
C SER A 78 3.16 -14.53 -13.77
N ASN A 79 2.16 -13.76 -13.40
CA ASN A 79 1.32 -13.99 -12.22
C ASN A 79 2.07 -13.93 -10.89
N ARG A 80 3.23 -13.30 -10.89
CA ARG A 80 3.97 -12.95 -9.69
C ARG A 80 3.88 -11.46 -9.46
N VAL A 81 3.51 -11.08 -8.25
CA VAL A 81 3.42 -9.67 -7.85
C VAL A 81 4.43 -9.47 -6.73
N ILE A 82 5.41 -8.62 -6.98
CA ILE A 82 6.44 -8.29 -6.00
C ILE A 82 6.26 -6.82 -5.59
N VAL A 83 6.06 -6.62 -4.31
CA VAL A 83 5.96 -5.29 -3.71
C VAL A 83 7.21 -5.05 -2.88
N LEU A 84 7.99 -4.05 -3.29
CA LEU A 84 9.18 -3.61 -2.55
C LEU A 84 8.82 -2.30 -1.88
N ALA A 85 8.47 -2.36 -0.61
CA ALA A 85 8.03 -1.19 0.15
C ALA A 85 9.09 -0.75 1.14
N GLU A 86 9.17 0.55 1.39
CA GLU A 86 10.09 1.08 2.41
C GLU A 86 9.65 0.66 3.80
N ALA A 87 8.35 0.68 4.05
CA ALA A 87 7.76 0.21 5.30
C ALA A 87 6.34 -0.26 5.07
N VAL A 88 5.89 -1.18 5.90
CA VAL A 88 4.55 -1.77 5.83
C VAL A 88 3.95 -1.78 7.23
N GLU A 89 2.70 -1.37 7.33
CA GLU A 89 1.92 -1.48 8.57
C GLU A 89 0.62 -2.21 8.25
N PHE A 90 0.29 -3.22 9.04
CA PHE A 90 -1.02 -3.84 8.93
C PHE A 90 -2.08 -2.95 9.56
N LEU A 91 -3.26 -2.92 8.98
CA LEU A 91 -4.30 -1.98 9.39
C LEU A 91 -4.73 -2.14 10.85
N ASP A 92 -4.72 -3.35 11.36
CA ASP A 92 -5.05 -3.64 12.74
C ASP A 92 -3.99 -3.18 13.76
N GLU A 93 -2.80 -2.84 13.30
CA GLU A 93 -1.70 -2.34 14.14
C GLU A 93 -1.69 -0.82 14.24
N ILE A 94 -2.61 -0.13 13.57
CA ILE A 94 -2.58 1.32 13.47
C ILE A 94 -3.25 1.98 14.67
N ASP A 95 -2.52 2.89 15.30
CA ASP A 95 -3.03 3.80 16.32
C ASP A 95 -3.65 5.01 15.64
N LYS A 96 -4.97 5.06 15.58
CA LYS A 96 -5.71 6.14 14.91
C LYS A 96 -5.47 7.51 15.53
N LYS A 97 -5.29 7.57 16.85
CA LYS A 97 -5.02 8.82 17.54
C LYS A 97 -3.68 9.40 17.10
N ARG A 98 -2.67 8.55 17.03
CA ARG A 98 -1.33 8.92 16.56
C ARG A 98 -1.36 9.32 15.09
N ALA A 99 -2.14 8.62 14.28
CA ALA A 99 -2.31 8.94 12.87
C ALA A 99 -2.95 10.31 12.66
N LYS A 100 -3.95 10.68 13.46
CA LYS A 100 -4.57 12.02 13.43
C LYS A 100 -3.57 13.11 13.80
N ALA A 101 -2.76 12.88 14.82
CA ALA A 101 -1.72 13.83 15.22
C ALA A 101 -0.68 14.01 14.11
N SER A 102 -0.31 12.92 13.45
CA SER A 102 0.61 12.94 12.32
C SER A 102 0.05 13.71 11.13
N LEU A 103 -1.25 13.55 10.86
CA LEU A 103 -1.94 14.29 9.80
C LEU A 103 -1.88 15.80 10.04
N VAL A 104 -2.21 16.22 11.26
CA VAL A 104 -2.16 17.65 11.64
C VAL A 104 -0.76 18.20 11.45
N LYS A 105 0.25 17.49 11.91
CA LYS A 105 1.65 17.92 11.75
C LYS A 105 2.06 18.04 10.28
N ALA A 106 1.64 17.11 9.45
CA ALA A 106 1.95 17.13 8.03
C ALA A 106 1.28 18.31 7.33
N GLU A 107 0.02 18.57 7.66
CA GLU A 107 -0.70 19.72 7.11
C GLU A 107 -0.04 21.05 7.51
N GLU A 108 0.37 21.18 8.76
CA GLU A 108 1.07 22.38 9.25
C GLU A 108 2.41 22.54 8.54
N ALA A 109 3.15 21.47 8.34
CA ALA A 109 4.43 21.51 7.63
C ALA A 109 4.26 21.95 6.19
N LEU A 110 3.24 21.46 5.49
CA LEU A 110 2.97 21.84 4.10
C LEU A 110 2.48 23.28 3.94
N ALA A 111 1.92 23.86 5.00
CA ALA A 111 1.51 25.27 5.01
C ALA A 111 2.70 26.22 5.15
N ASN A 112 3.88 25.72 5.53
CA ASN A 112 5.08 26.53 5.64
C ASN A 112 5.67 26.80 4.25
N THR A 113 5.76 28.08 3.88
CA THR A 113 6.26 28.49 2.57
C THR A 113 7.79 28.49 2.45
N ASP A 114 8.50 28.28 3.55
CA ASP A 114 9.96 28.30 3.58
C ASP A 114 10.60 26.92 3.46
N LEU A 115 9.82 25.89 3.13
CA LEU A 115 10.32 24.54 2.97
C LEU A 115 11.19 24.39 1.73
N SER A 116 12.30 23.65 1.85
CA SER A 116 13.06 23.18 0.70
C SER A 116 12.23 22.14 -0.06
N ASP A 117 12.63 21.84 -1.31
CA ASP A 117 11.95 20.82 -2.11
C ASP A 117 11.95 19.45 -1.41
N ASP A 118 13.05 19.08 -0.78
CA ASP A 118 13.17 17.81 -0.05
C ASP A 118 12.27 17.79 1.18
N GLU A 119 12.22 18.90 1.93
CA GLU A 119 11.35 19.02 3.09
C GLU A 119 9.88 18.97 2.71
N PHE A 120 9.52 19.61 1.59
CA PHE A 120 8.15 19.58 1.05
C PHE A 120 7.75 18.16 0.68
N ALA A 121 8.62 17.44 -0.06
CA ALA A 121 8.35 16.07 -0.48
C ALA A 121 8.17 15.15 0.73
N GLU A 122 9.01 15.29 1.74
CA GLU A 122 8.91 14.50 2.97
C GLU A 122 7.60 14.78 3.71
N ALA A 123 7.22 16.02 3.82
CA ALA A 123 5.96 16.42 4.48
C ALA A 123 4.74 15.89 3.71
N GLN A 124 4.80 15.92 2.38
CA GLN A 124 3.75 15.38 1.53
C GLN A 124 3.60 13.86 1.71
N ASP A 125 4.71 13.14 1.79
CA ASP A 125 4.68 11.69 2.02
C ASP A 125 4.08 11.36 3.39
N ARG A 126 4.41 12.13 4.42
CA ARG A 126 3.81 11.98 5.74
C ARG A 126 2.31 12.21 5.72
N LEU A 127 1.87 13.21 4.95
CA LEU A 127 0.45 13.50 4.79
C LEU A 127 -0.27 12.32 4.15
N PHE A 128 0.25 11.79 3.06
CA PHE A 128 -0.35 10.65 2.37
C PHE A 128 -0.46 9.42 3.27
N ARG A 129 0.59 9.11 4.03
CA ARG A 129 0.56 8.00 4.99
C ARG A 129 -0.50 8.21 6.07
N ALA A 130 -0.60 9.42 6.60
CA ALA A 130 -1.57 9.73 7.66
C ALA A 130 -3.00 9.62 7.13
N ILE A 131 -3.26 10.12 5.93
CA ILE A 131 -4.57 10.00 5.29
C ILE A 131 -4.92 8.52 5.08
N ALA A 132 -3.99 7.73 4.56
CA ALA A 132 -4.21 6.30 4.31
C ALA A 132 -4.56 5.53 5.57
N ARG A 133 -3.89 5.86 6.68
CA ARG A 133 -4.16 5.23 7.98
C ARG A 133 -5.55 5.54 8.50
N LEU A 134 -6.08 6.71 8.17
CA LEU A 134 -7.37 7.19 8.66
C LEU A 134 -8.53 6.84 7.75
N GLU A 135 -8.28 6.36 6.53
CA GLU A 135 -9.34 5.97 5.62
C GLU A 135 -10.15 4.83 6.23
N PRO A 136 -11.50 4.90 6.17
CA PRO A 136 -12.31 3.80 6.65
C PRO A 136 -12.10 2.57 5.77
N THR A 137 -12.08 1.40 6.42
CA THR A 137 -12.06 0.13 5.71
C THR A 137 -13.46 -0.13 5.17
N GLU A 138 -13.58 -0.41 3.89
CA GLU A 138 -14.88 -0.75 3.33
C GLU A 138 -15.36 -2.09 3.88
N MET A 139 -16.61 -2.09 4.29
CA MET A 139 -17.26 -3.26 4.86
C MET A 139 -18.03 -3.98 3.77
N ASN A 140 -17.43 -5.00 3.24
CA ASN A 140 -18.07 -5.80 2.19
C ASN A 140 -18.22 -7.25 2.59
#